data_1e9b34a21b954af747a24e634f0e6c35
#
_entry.id   1e9b34a21b954af747a24e634f0e6c35
#
_cell.length_a   1.000
_cell.length_b   1.000
_cell.length_c   1.000
_cell.angle_alpha   90.00
_cell.angle_beta   90.00
_cell.angle_gamma   90.00
#
_symmetry.space_group_name_H-M   'P 1'
#
loop_
_entity.id
_entity.type
_entity.pdbx_description
1 polymer ?
#
loop_
_entity_poly.entity_id
_entity_poly.type
_entity_poly.pdbx_seq_one_letter_code
_entity_poly.pdbx_strand_id
1 'polypeptide(L)'
;MIFPSADRLVNLVDFNFDGHLDFQIQTADGGAGPNDSANFYAFNKETKRFIFDKKLSEMTQVFINSKNKTITSAYRDGCCHHHEDRYVYQAGRRVHLYEWDEALTADNWLETSVGRLIDGKMHYKVKRVRQKLQ
;
A
#
# COMPACT_ATOMS: atom_id res chain seq x y z
N MET A 1 -20.91 -10.41 24.67
CA MET A 1 -19.75 -10.10 23.86
C MET A 1 -20.19 -9.86 22.42
N ILE A 2 -19.90 -8.69 21.91
CA ILE A 2 -20.25 -8.37 20.54
C ILE A 2 -19.11 -8.86 19.68
N PHE A 3 -19.39 -9.84 18.85
CA PHE A 3 -18.42 -10.24 17.83
C PHE A 3 -18.30 -9.12 16.82
N PRO A 4 -17.10 -8.82 16.35
CA PRO A 4 -16.97 -7.88 15.24
C PRO A 4 -17.89 -8.35 14.12
N SER A 5 -18.53 -7.41 13.48
CA SER A 5 -19.36 -7.70 12.32
C SER A 5 -18.56 -8.55 11.35
N ALA A 6 -19.25 -9.32 10.53
CA ALA A 6 -18.59 -10.15 9.50
C ALA A 6 -17.63 -9.36 8.60
N ASP A 7 -17.69 -8.05 8.68
CA ASP A 7 -16.85 -7.14 7.90
C ASP A 7 -15.44 -6.98 8.45
N ARG A 8 -15.21 -7.42 9.69
CA ARG A 8 -13.85 -7.38 10.27
C ARG A 8 -13.23 -8.76 10.22
N LEU A 9 -12.87 -9.15 9.04
CA LEU A 9 -12.28 -10.45 8.82
C LEU A 9 -10.81 -10.44 9.20
N VAL A 10 -10.41 -11.50 9.88
CA VAL A 10 -8.99 -11.84 10.04
C VAL A 10 -8.60 -12.65 8.81
N ASN A 11 -7.66 -12.15 8.03
CA ASN A 11 -7.15 -12.83 6.86
C ASN A 11 -5.77 -13.39 7.15
N LEU A 12 -5.57 -14.66 6.84
CA LEU A 12 -4.27 -15.30 6.91
C LEU A 12 -3.60 -15.14 5.54
N VAL A 13 -2.42 -14.55 5.56
CA VAL A 13 -1.66 -14.27 4.33
C VAL A 13 -0.18 -14.19 4.66
N ASP A 14 0.67 -14.74 3.80
CA ASP A 14 2.11 -14.58 3.91
C ASP A 14 2.49 -13.28 3.19
N PHE A 15 2.49 -12.16 3.92
CA PHE A 15 2.71 -10.87 3.27
C PHE A 15 4.18 -10.49 3.10
N ASN A 16 5.09 -11.17 3.77
CA ASN A 16 6.53 -10.95 3.62
C ASN A 16 7.22 -12.04 2.84
N PHE A 17 6.45 -13.01 2.33
CA PHE A 17 6.91 -14.07 1.43
C PHE A 17 8.03 -14.95 2.02
N ASP A 18 7.95 -15.22 3.32
CA ASP A 18 8.93 -16.04 4.03
C ASP A 18 8.50 -17.50 4.24
N GLY A 19 7.32 -17.86 3.73
CA GLY A 19 6.77 -19.21 3.84
C GLY A 19 5.95 -19.45 5.09
N HIS A 20 5.80 -18.47 5.96
CA HIS A 20 4.97 -18.56 7.17
C HIS A 20 3.74 -17.69 7.03
N LEU A 21 2.60 -18.15 7.50
CA LEU A 21 1.38 -17.35 7.47
C LEU A 21 1.43 -16.28 8.53
N ASP A 22 1.18 -15.07 8.09
CA ASP A 22 0.95 -13.89 8.90
C ASP A 22 -0.56 -13.64 8.94
N PHE A 23 -1.00 -12.56 9.56
CA PHE A 23 -2.41 -12.19 9.48
C PHE A 23 -2.61 -10.68 9.42
N GLN A 24 -3.77 -10.30 8.89
CA GLN A 24 -4.22 -8.92 8.90
C GLN A 24 -5.65 -8.86 9.46
N ILE A 25 -5.94 -7.74 10.12
CA ILE A 25 -7.27 -7.43 10.63
C ILE A 25 -7.70 -6.10 10.05
N GLN A 26 -8.79 -6.09 9.31
CA GLN A 26 -9.34 -4.86 8.75
C GLN A 26 -9.74 -3.89 9.87
N THR A 27 -9.28 -2.65 9.80
CA THR A 27 -9.55 -1.62 10.82
C THR A 27 -10.53 -0.56 10.32
N ALA A 28 -10.53 -0.29 9.02
CA ALA A 28 -11.47 0.65 8.40
C ALA A 28 -11.70 0.25 6.96
N ASP A 29 -12.91 0.50 6.48
CA ASP A 29 -13.31 0.22 5.11
C ASP A 29 -13.17 1.45 4.19
N GLY A 30 -12.55 2.53 4.67
CA GLY A 30 -12.37 3.74 3.89
C GLY A 30 -13.59 4.63 3.81
N GLY A 31 -14.69 4.28 4.46
CA GLY A 31 -15.94 5.03 4.45
C GLY A 31 -16.50 5.15 3.03
N ALA A 32 -16.72 6.37 2.56
CA ALA A 32 -17.20 6.62 1.19
C ALA A 32 -16.08 6.57 0.15
N GLY A 33 -14.85 6.42 0.58
CA GLY A 33 -13.67 6.37 -0.29
C GLY A 33 -13.03 4.99 -0.31
N PRO A 34 -12.07 4.77 -1.21
CA PRO A 34 -11.43 3.48 -1.35
C PRO A 34 -10.25 3.23 -0.40
N ASN A 35 -10.01 4.13 0.57
CA ASN A 35 -8.82 4.06 1.42
C ASN A 35 -9.01 3.09 2.60
N ASP A 36 -9.15 1.80 2.31
CA ASP A 36 -9.23 0.75 3.33
C ASP A 36 -7.94 0.67 4.12
N SER A 37 -8.03 0.32 5.40
CA SER A 37 -6.87 0.10 6.23
C SER A 37 -6.99 -1.19 7.02
N ALA A 38 -5.85 -1.71 7.45
CA ALA A 38 -5.76 -2.93 8.24
C ALA A 38 -4.54 -2.88 9.13
N ASN A 39 -4.57 -3.68 10.20
CA ASN A 39 -3.39 -3.95 11.00
C ASN A 39 -2.77 -5.26 10.54
N PHE A 40 -1.47 -5.24 10.33
CA PHE A 40 -0.70 -6.37 9.83
C PHE A 40 0.23 -6.90 10.92
N TYR A 41 0.24 -8.22 11.08
CA TYR A 41 1.05 -8.90 12.09
C TYR A 41 1.84 -10.01 11.41
N ALA A 42 3.17 -9.93 11.50
CA ALA A 42 4.08 -10.90 10.90
C ALA A 42 4.45 -11.98 11.91
N PHE A 43 4.41 -13.24 11.50
CA PHE A 43 4.85 -14.35 12.34
C PHE A 43 6.36 -14.40 12.40
N ASN A 44 6.90 -14.38 13.62
CA ASN A 44 8.33 -14.57 13.87
C ASN A 44 8.57 -16.01 14.26
N LYS A 45 9.23 -16.78 13.39
CA LYS A 45 9.46 -18.21 13.59
C LYS A 45 10.39 -18.51 14.77
N GLU A 46 11.25 -17.58 15.13
CA GLU A 46 12.21 -17.76 16.24
C GLU A 46 11.53 -17.63 17.59
N THR A 47 10.73 -16.57 17.77
CA THR A 47 9.99 -16.34 19.00
C THR A 47 8.63 -17.03 19.03
N LYS A 48 8.13 -17.44 17.86
CA LYS A 48 6.80 -18.01 17.63
C LYS A 48 5.69 -17.06 18.05
N ARG A 49 5.93 -15.77 17.85
CA ARG A 49 4.98 -14.70 18.15
C ARG A 49 4.71 -13.88 16.90
N PHE A 50 3.55 -13.22 16.90
CA PHE A 50 3.21 -12.27 15.86
C PHE A 50 3.67 -10.89 16.26
N ILE A 51 4.31 -10.20 15.31
CA ILE A 51 4.88 -8.87 15.52
C ILE A 51 4.12 -7.88 14.66
N PHE A 52 3.65 -6.79 15.26
CA PHE A 52 2.94 -5.74 14.56
C PHE A 52 3.83 -5.03 13.55
N ASP A 53 3.39 -4.96 12.30
CA ASP A 53 4.08 -4.23 11.24
C ASP A 53 3.49 -2.82 11.15
N LYS A 54 4.12 -1.87 11.84
CA LYS A 54 3.61 -0.51 11.94
C LYS A 54 3.54 0.18 10.59
N LYS A 55 4.61 0.10 9.79
CA LYS A 55 4.69 0.79 8.50
C LYS A 55 3.63 0.28 7.52
N LEU A 56 3.48 -1.03 7.43
CA LEU A 56 2.48 -1.62 6.55
C LEU A 56 1.05 -1.30 7.03
N SER A 57 0.85 -1.29 8.33
CA SER A 57 -0.46 -0.98 8.92
C SER A 57 -0.88 0.48 8.76
N GLU A 58 0.05 1.37 8.48
CA GLU A 58 -0.23 2.78 8.19
C GLU A 58 -0.62 3.02 6.73
N MET A 59 -0.41 2.03 5.87
CA MET A 59 -0.76 2.14 4.45
C MET A 59 -2.24 1.87 4.22
N THR A 60 -2.75 2.37 3.11
CA THR A 60 -4.13 2.13 2.69
C THR A 60 -4.17 1.29 1.43
N GLN A 61 -5.30 0.61 1.21
CA GLN A 61 -5.54 -0.21 0.03
C GLN A 61 -4.37 -1.14 -0.29
N VAL A 62 -3.90 -1.86 0.73
CA VAL A 62 -2.76 -2.76 0.59
C VAL A 62 -3.20 -4.02 -0.17
N PHE A 63 -2.50 -4.31 -1.24
CA PHE A 63 -2.70 -5.52 -2.01
C PHE A 63 -1.42 -6.35 -2.03
N ILE A 64 -1.55 -7.62 -1.61
CA ILE A 64 -0.44 -8.55 -1.52
C ILE A 64 -0.52 -9.51 -2.69
N ASN A 65 0.46 -9.46 -3.57
CA ASN A 65 0.54 -10.32 -4.73
C ASN A 65 1.53 -11.44 -4.47
N SER A 66 1.02 -12.60 -4.10
CA SER A 66 1.86 -13.77 -3.77
C SER A 66 2.58 -14.34 -5.00
N LYS A 67 2.01 -14.15 -6.17
CA LYS A 67 2.58 -14.64 -7.42
C LYS A 67 3.85 -13.86 -7.79
N ASN A 68 3.79 -12.55 -7.69
CA ASN A 68 4.90 -11.67 -8.03
C ASN A 68 5.76 -11.30 -6.84
N LYS A 69 5.33 -11.67 -5.64
CA LYS A 69 5.98 -11.31 -4.37
C LYS A 69 6.14 -9.81 -4.22
N THR A 70 5.05 -9.10 -4.48
CA THR A 70 4.99 -7.64 -4.35
C THR A 70 3.88 -7.22 -3.41
N ILE A 71 4.05 -6.06 -2.80
CA ILE A 71 2.99 -5.37 -2.08
C ILE A 71 2.76 -4.04 -2.78
N THR A 72 1.51 -3.73 -3.07
CA THR A 72 1.12 -2.41 -3.52
C THR A 72 0.25 -1.75 -2.48
N SER A 73 0.38 -0.44 -2.37
CA SER A 73 -0.45 0.39 -1.53
C SER A 73 -0.95 1.54 -2.37
N ALA A 74 -2.20 1.91 -2.21
CA ALA A 74 -2.82 2.98 -2.97
C ALA A 74 -3.52 3.95 -2.04
N TYR A 75 -3.63 5.18 -2.49
CA TYR A 75 -4.25 6.24 -1.73
C TYR A 75 -4.97 7.18 -2.68
N ARG A 76 -6.13 7.63 -2.28
CA ARG A 76 -6.91 8.60 -3.04
C ARG A 76 -7.37 9.72 -2.12
N ASP A 77 -7.12 10.96 -2.54
CA ASP A 77 -7.58 12.13 -1.81
C ASP A 77 -8.52 12.94 -2.71
N GLY A 78 -9.80 12.84 -2.42
CA GLY A 78 -10.85 13.49 -3.19
C GLY A 78 -10.96 12.97 -4.63
N CYS A 79 -11.40 13.82 -5.52
CA CYS A 79 -11.61 13.47 -6.93
C CYS A 79 -10.31 13.34 -7.70
N CYS A 80 -9.22 14.01 -7.20
CA CYS A 80 -8.26 14.55 -8.17
C CYS A 80 -6.81 14.32 -7.74
N HIS A 81 -6.59 13.50 -6.71
CA HIS A 81 -5.27 13.10 -6.27
C HIS A 81 -5.25 11.60 -6.04
N HIS A 82 -4.35 10.92 -6.74
CA HIS A 82 -4.17 9.47 -6.65
C HIS A 82 -2.70 9.17 -6.44
N HIS A 83 -2.44 8.16 -5.62
CA HIS A 83 -1.08 7.76 -5.28
C HIS A 83 -1.00 6.24 -5.21
N GLU A 84 0.10 5.67 -5.67
CA GLU A 84 0.37 4.25 -5.58
C GLU A 84 1.85 4.02 -5.28
N ASP A 85 2.11 3.08 -4.37
CA ASP A 85 3.44 2.62 -4.03
C ASP A 85 3.55 1.12 -4.29
N ARG A 86 4.72 0.68 -4.69
CA ARG A 86 5.01 -0.74 -4.86
C ARG A 86 6.28 -1.10 -4.12
N TYR A 87 6.21 -2.24 -3.43
CA TYR A 87 7.30 -2.76 -2.61
C TYR A 87 7.62 -4.19 -3.02
N VAL A 88 8.89 -4.56 -2.88
CA VAL A 88 9.37 -5.94 -2.99
C VAL A 88 10.13 -6.29 -1.72
N TYR A 89 10.37 -7.59 -1.51
CA TYR A 89 11.23 -8.04 -0.41
C TYR A 89 12.56 -8.50 -0.99
N GLN A 90 13.65 -7.97 -0.43
CA GLN A 90 15.02 -8.33 -0.77
C GLN A 90 15.76 -8.62 0.52
N ALA A 91 16.29 -9.82 0.65
CA ALA A 91 17.01 -10.27 1.86
C ALA A 91 16.17 -10.05 3.14
N GLY A 92 14.87 -10.35 3.08
CA GLY A 92 13.95 -10.22 4.21
C GLY A 92 13.52 -8.79 4.54
N ARG A 93 13.91 -7.82 3.73
CA ARG A 93 13.58 -6.41 3.94
C ARG A 93 12.62 -5.92 2.87
N ARG A 94 11.64 -5.12 3.29
CA ARG A 94 10.70 -4.48 2.36
C ARG A 94 11.35 -3.26 1.74
N VAL A 95 11.45 -3.26 0.40
CA VAL A 95 12.14 -2.23 -0.36
C VAL A 95 11.12 -1.51 -1.24
N HIS A 96 11.09 -0.18 -1.16
CA HIS A 96 10.24 0.66 -1.99
C HIS A 96 10.79 0.70 -3.41
N LEU A 97 10.03 0.16 -4.36
CA LEU A 97 10.50 -0.06 -5.72
C LEU A 97 9.98 1.00 -6.68
N TYR A 98 8.75 1.46 -6.48
CA TYR A 98 8.03 2.27 -7.44
C TYR A 98 7.03 3.15 -6.72
N GLU A 99 6.88 4.37 -7.23
CA GLU A 99 5.90 5.34 -6.73
C GLU A 99 5.26 6.05 -7.90
N TRP A 100 3.95 6.17 -7.87
CA TRP A 100 3.19 6.93 -8.85
C TRP A 100 2.27 7.88 -8.14
N ASP A 101 2.27 9.13 -8.58
CA ASP A 101 1.44 10.17 -8.00
C ASP A 101 0.83 11.00 -9.11
N GLU A 102 -0.47 11.24 -9.05
CA GLU A 102 -1.17 12.04 -10.04
C GLU A 102 -2.11 13.01 -9.34
N ALA A 103 -1.98 14.27 -9.66
CA ALA A 103 -2.78 15.32 -9.06
C ALA A 103 -3.21 16.35 -10.10
N LEU A 104 -4.47 16.76 -10.00
CA LEU A 104 -5.01 17.87 -10.79
C LEU A 104 -4.85 19.15 -9.98
N THR A 105 -4.13 20.12 -10.54
CA THR A 105 -3.91 21.40 -9.89
C THR A 105 -5.12 22.33 -10.04
N ALA A 106 -5.16 23.40 -9.22
CA ALA A 106 -6.27 24.35 -9.24
C ALA A 106 -6.42 25.08 -10.58
N ASP A 107 -5.33 25.18 -11.35
CA ASP A 107 -5.34 25.82 -12.68
C ASP A 107 -5.39 24.80 -13.83
N ASN A 108 -5.90 23.60 -13.54
CA ASN A 108 -6.18 22.54 -14.52
C ASN A 108 -4.94 21.93 -15.19
N TRP A 109 -3.85 21.84 -14.46
CA TRP A 109 -2.72 21.02 -14.89
C TRP A 109 -2.82 19.64 -14.23
N LEU A 110 -2.72 18.60 -15.05
CA LEU A 110 -2.57 17.25 -14.55
C LEU A 110 -1.07 16.98 -14.39
N GLU A 111 -0.64 16.81 -13.17
CA GLU A 111 0.76 16.51 -12.84
C GLU A 111 0.89 15.05 -12.49
N THR A 112 1.76 14.35 -13.19
CA THR A 112 2.05 12.94 -12.93
C THR A 112 3.51 12.79 -12.58
N SER A 113 3.80 12.20 -11.45
CA SER A 113 5.15 11.91 -10.99
C SER A 113 5.33 10.39 -10.91
N VAL A 114 6.41 9.88 -11.49
CA VAL A 114 6.78 8.48 -11.42
C VAL A 114 8.16 8.36 -10.84
N GLY A 115 8.26 7.64 -9.73
CA GLY A 115 9.53 7.33 -9.07
C GLY A 115 9.88 5.86 -9.27
N ARG A 116 11.14 5.59 -9.55
CA ARG A 116 11.67 4.23 -9.68
C ARG A 116 12.97 4.10 -8.91
N LEU A 117 13.13 2.99 -8.24
CA LEU A 117 14.36 2.69 -7.54
C LEU A 117 15.43 2.25 -8.53
N ILE A 118 16.52 3.00 -8.61
CA ILE A 118 17.67 2.71 -9.46
C ILE A 118 18.93 2.92 -8.63
N ASP A 119 19.72 1.87 -8.46
CA ASP A 119 20.97 1.91 -7.70
C ASP A 119 20.81 2.48 -6.29
N GLY A 120 19.74 2.03 -5.60
CA GLY A 120 19.48 2.38 -4.21
C GLY A 120 18.87 3.76 -3.99
N LYS A 121 18.53 4.48 -5.06
CA LYS A 121 17.89 5.81 -4.99
C LYS A 121 16.65 5.88 -5.84
N MET A 122 15.64 6.59 -5.34
CA MET A 122 14.45 6.87 -6.13
C MET A 122 14.71 7.98 -7.13
N HIS A 123 14.44 7.70 -8.40
CA HIS A 123 14.55 8.66 -9.50
C HIS A 123 13.16 9.01 -9.98
N TYR A 124 12.85 10.29 -10.04
CA TYR A 124 11.53 10.79 -10.40
C TYR A 124 11.51 11.43 -11.76
N LYS A 125 10.43 11.17 -12.51
CA LYS A 125 10.09 11.90 -13.74
C LYS A 125 8.73 12.54 -13.53
N VAL A 126 8.63 13.82 -13.84
CA VAL A 126 7.39 14.58 -13.69
C VAL A 126 6.92 15.01 -15.07
N LYS A 127 5.63 14.81 -15.31
CA LYS A 127 4.95 15.23 -16.54
C LYS A 127 3.77 16.10 -16.19
N ARG A 128 3.58 17.18 -16.90
CA ARG A 128 2.44 18.08 -16.74
C ARG A 128 1.68 18.18 -18.06
N VAL A 129 0.37 18.05 -18.00
CA VAL A 129 -0.51 18.18 -19.16
C VAL A 129 -1.64 19.11 -18.76
N ARG A 130 -1.87 20.14 -19.56
CA ARG A 130 -3.00 21.03 -19.29
C ARG A 130 -4.30 20.37 -19.71
N GLN A 131 -5.27 20.35 -18.80
CA GLN A 131 -6.59 19.82 -19.10
C GLN A 131 -7.42 20.88 -19.79
N LYS A 132 -8.14 20.46 -20.84
CA LYS A 132 -9.04 21.36 -21.54
C LYS A 132 -10.31 21.54 -20.69
N LEU A 133 -10.72 22.78 -20.51
CA LEU A 133 -12.03 23.08 -19.95
C LEU A 133 -13.10 22.73 -21.00
N GLN A 134 -14.09 21.97 -20.54
CA GLN A 134 -15.27 21.71 -21.36
C GLN A 134 -16.39 22.67 -20.97
#